data_df0109c58c93ebf5d9cccf21aa1c56dc
#
_entry.id   df0109c58c93ebf5d9cccf21aa1c56dc
#
_cell.length_a   1.000
_cell.length_b   1.000
_cell.length_c   1.000
_cell.angle_alpha   90.00
_cell.angle_beta   90.00
_cell.angle_gamma   90.00
#
_symmetry.space_group_name_H-M   'P 1'
#
loop_
_entity.id
_entity.type
_entity.pdbx_description
1 polymer ?
#
loop_
_entity_poly.entity_id
_entity_poly.type
_entity_poly.pdbx_seq_one_letter_code
_entity_poly.pdbx_strand_id
1 'polypeptide(L)'
;MKTGALIEAAVVMGGLLRGASEVDLAALRRIGGLLGLGFQIKDDLLDAEADSATLGKTAGKDEAQGKSTYVTLLGLDGARARLDVVAAELDAALLAFAAARPAPANDAMPANDNGQALADLAVMAVRRSR
;
A
#
# COMPACT_ATOMS: atom_id res chain seq x y z
N MET A 1 6.73 -10.45 4.01
CA MET A 1 5.81 -10.98 3.00
C MET A 1 6.29 -10.67 1.59
N LYS A 2 6.19 -11.63 0.71
CA LYS A 2 6.73 -11.55 -0.66
C LYS A 2 6.14 -10.40 -1.48
N THR A 3 4.84 -10.19 -1.42
CA THR A 3 4.15 -9.14 -2.19
C THR A 3 4.52 -7.73 -1.71
N GLY A 4 4.56 -7.50 -0.41
CA GLY A 4 4.96 -6.21 0.16
C GLY A 4 6.40 -5.85 -0.21
N ALA A 5 7.32 -6.80 -0.09
CA ALA A 5 8.72 -6.63 -0.48
C ALA A 5 8.87 -6.34 -1.99
N LEU A 6 8.06 -6.96 -2.83
CA LEU A 6 8.05 -6.72 -4.27
C LEU A 6 7.56 -5.31 -4.61
N ILE A 7 6.50 -4.85 -3.95
CA ILE A 7 5.98 -3.49 -4.11
C ILE A 7 7.02 -2.45 -3.69
N GLU A 8 7.64 -2.63 -2.53
CA GLU A 8 8.72 -1.76 -2.05
C GLU A 8 9.89 -1.73 -3.03
N ALA A 9 10.35 -2.89 -3.48
CA ALA A 9 11.44 -2.99 -4.44
C ALA A 9 11.10 -2.29 -5.76
N ALA A 10 9.90 -2.43 -6.27
CA ALA A 10 9.47 -1.77 -7.50
C ALA A 10 9.49 -0.24 -7.38
N VAL A 11 8.99 0.29 -6.25
CA VAL A 11 9.00 1.74 -5.99
C VAL A 11 10.43 2.27 -5.89
N VAL A 12 11.31 1.57 -5.16
CA VAL A 12 12.72 1.97 -5.01
C VAL A 12 13.47 1.89 -6.34
N MET A 13 13.26 0.82 -7.11
CA MET A 13 13.87 0.69 -8.45
C MET A 13 13.45 1.82 -9.38
N GLY A 14 12.19 2.22 -9.38
CA GLY A 14 11.72 3.38 -10.12
C GLY A 14 12.47 4.67 -9.73
N GLY A 15 12.69 4.87 -8.44
CA GLY A 15 13.48 5.99 -7.92
C GLY A 15 14.94 5.94 -8.39
N LEU A 16 15.59 4.78 -8.30
CA LEU A 16 16.97 4.57 -8.74
C LEU A 16 17.14 4.88 -10.23
N LEU A 17 16.23 4.39 -11.07
CA LEU A 17 16.25 4.65 -12.51
C LEU A 17 16.11 6.14 -12.87
N ARG A 18 15.49 6.92 -11.98
CA ARG A 18 15.32 8.37 -12.14
C ARG A 18 16.42 9.19 -11.46
N GLY A 19 17.42 8.54 -10.89
CA GLY A 19 18.54 9.21 -10.22
C GLY A 19 18.15 9.84 -8.87
N ALA A 20 17.25 9.21 -8.14
CA ALA A 20 16.81 9.68 -6.83
C ALA A 20 17.98 9.76 -5.85
N SER A 21 17.99 10.80 -5.01
CA SER A 21 18.96 10.95 -3.92
C SER A 21 18.74 9.90 -2.82
N GLU A 22 19.70 9.73 -1.94
CA GLU A 22 19.56 8.84 -0.77
C GLU A 22 18.36 9.20 0.11
N VAL A 23 18.11 10.50 0.28
CA VAL A 23 16.95 11.00 1.03
C VAL A 23 15.64 10.61 0.32
N ASP A 24 15.58 10.78 -1.00
CA ASP A 24 14.44 10.37 -1.81
C ASP A 24 14.22 8.87 -1.79
N LEU A 25 15.29 8.08 -1.86
CA LEU A 25 15.20 6.62 -1.79
C LEU A 25 14.68 6.15 -0.43
N ALA A 26 15.08 6.78 0.67
CA ALA A 26 14.54 6.49 2.00
C ALA A 26 13.03 6.79 2.08
N ALA A 27 12.60 7.91 1.51
CA ALA A 27 11.17 8.26 1.42
C ALA A 27 10.38 7.26 0.56
N LEU A 28 10.94 6.86 -0.58
CA LEU A 28 10.33 5.87 -1.48
C LEU A 28 10.23 4.48 -0.84
N ARG A 29 11.23 4.06 -0.07
CA ARG A 29 11.14 2.81 0.73
C ARG A 29 10.00 2.85 1.71
N ARG A 30 9.84 3.97 2.43
CA ARG A 30 8.73 4.16 3.36
C ARG A 30 7.38 4.08 2.64
N ILE A 31 7.23 4.78 1.53
CA ILE A 31 6.01 4.76 0.70
C ILE A 31 5.73 3.34 0.21
N GLY A 32 6.71 2.66 -0.35
CA GLY A 32 6.59 1.28 -0.81
C GLY A 32 6.20 0.29 0.29
N GLY A 33 6.80 0.43 1.47
CA GLY A 33 6.46 -0.37 2.64
C GLY A 33 5.01 -0.16 3.11
N LEU A 34 4.55 1.09 3.16
CA LEU A 34 3.17 1.43 3.51
C LEU A 34 2.16 0.92 2.47
N LEU A 35 2.50 1.03 1.18
CA LEU A 35 1.70 0.47 0.09
C LEU A 35 1.56 -1.05 0.22
N GLY A 36 2.66 -1.74 0.44
CA GLY A 36 2.68 -3.19 0.63
C GLY A 36 1.87 -3.64 1.84
N LEU A 37 2.00 -2.92 2.95
CA LEU A 37 1.24 -3.19 4.17
C LEU A 37 -0.26 -2.96 3.96
N GLY A 38 -0.62 -1.81 3.38
CA GLY A 38 -2.03 -1.50 3.08
C GLY A 38 -2.65 -2.50 2.13
N PHE A 39 -1.92 -2.90 1.10
CA PHE A 39 -2.34 -3.93 0.15
C PHE A 39 -2.63 -5.27 0.88
N GLN A 40 -1.75 -5.69 1.76
CA GLN A 40 -1.92 -6.95 2.51
C GLN A 40 -3.12 -6.92 3.45
N ILE A 41 -3.29 -5.83 4.22
CA ILE A 41 -4.43 -5.69 5.13
C ILE A 41 -5.73 -5.72 4.34
N LYS A 42 -5.78 -5.01 3.22
CA LYS A 42 -6.95 -4.97 2.34
C LYS A 42 -7.27 -6.34 1.74
N ASP A 43 -6.24 -7.06 1.28
CA ASP A 43 -6.40 -8.42 0.76
C ASP A 43 -6.97 -9.36 1.81
N ASP A 44 -6.45 -9.32 3.03
CA ASP A 44 -6.96 -10.11 4.16
C ASP A 44 -8.41 -9.75 4.50
N LEU A 45 -8.79 -8.46 4.44
CA LEU A 45 -10.17 -8.00 4.64
C LEU A 45 -11.10 -8.52 3.56
N LEU A 46 -10.70 -8.42 2.29
CA LEU A 46 -11.51 -8.90 1.16
C LEU A 46 -11.71 -10.41 1.22
N ASP A 47 -10.68 -11.16 1.57
CA ASP A 47 -10.78 -12.60 1.74
C ASP A 47 -11.74 -12.98 2.88
N ALA A 48 -11.66 -12.28 4.00
CA ALA A 48 -12.56 -12.52 5.14
C ALA A 48 -14.01 -12.14 4.82
N GLU A 49 -14.24 -11.06 4.08
CA GLU A 49 -15.57 -10.65 3.63
C GLU A 49 -16.15 -11.63 2.60
N ALA A 50 -15.34 -12.13 1.69
CA ALA A 50 -15.72 -13.16 0.72
C ALA A 50 -16.08 -14.47 1.43
N ASP A 51 -15.31 -14.92 2.41
CA ASP A 51 -15.58 -16.11 3.21
C ASP A 51 -16.87 -15.96 4.02
N SER A 52 -17.12 -14.78 4.57
CA SER A 52 -18.36 -14.45 5.28
C SER A 52 -19.59 -14.49 4.35
N ALA A 53 -19.42 -14.05 3.10
CA ALA A 53 -20.49 -14.07 2.09
C ALA A 53 -20.78 -15.47 1.55
N THR A 54 -19.78 -16.35 1.52
CA THR A 54 -19.90 -17.73 1.07
C THR A 54 -20.44 -18.70 2.13
N LEU A 55 -20.76 -18.22 3.28
CA LEU A 55 -21.41 -18.81 4.45
C LEU A 55 -21.50 -20.33 4.56
N GLY A 56 -20.84 -20.83 5.59
CA GLY A 56 -21.10 -22.15 6.17
C GLY A 56 -20.44 -23.32 5.44
N LYS A 57 -19.91 -23.12 4.24
CA LYS A 57 -19.23 -24.23 3.50
C LYS A 57 -17.74 -24.30 3.75
N THR A 58 -17.11 -23.22 4.23
CA THR A 58 -15.66 -23.13 4.38
C THR A 58 -15.18 -22.33 5.58
N ALA A 59 -16.07 -21.97 6.50
CA ALA A 59 -15.75 -21.18 7.70
C ALA A 59 -14.69 -21.79 8.63
N GLY A 60 -14.31 -23.03 8.45
CA GLY A 60 -13.23 -23.68 9.20
C GLY A 60 -11.95 -23.92 8.43
N LYS A 61 -11.90 -23.65 7.12
CA LYS A 61 -10.72 -24.00 6.31
C LYS A 61 -9.53 -23.08 6.50
N ASP A 62 -9.74 -21.77 6.71
CA ASP A 62 -8.64 -20.82 6.92
C ASP A 62 -8.09 -20.90 8.35
N GLU A 63 -8.94 -21.15 9.33
CA GLU A 63 -8.50 -21.47 10.68
C GLU A 63 -7.76 -22.82 10.74
N ALA A 64 -8.22 -23.79 9.98
CA ALA A 64 -7.58 -25.09 9.89
C ALA A 64 -6.25 -25.10 9.13
N GLN A 65 -6.00 -24.10 8.26
CA GLN A 65 -4.74 -23.95 7.53
C GLN A 65 -3.69 -23.10 8.25
N GLY A 66 -3.99 -22.60 9.43
CA GLY A 66 -3.04 -21.83 10.25
C GLY A 66 -2.58 -20.52 9.64
N LYS A 67 -3.34 -19.94 8.72
CA LYS A 67 -3.03 -18.63 8.14
C LYS A 67 -3.30 -17.53 9.16
N SER A 68 -2.23 -16.97 9.71
CA SER A 68 -2.30 -15.75 10.48
C SER A 68 -2.51 -14.57 9.54
N THR A 69 -3.71 -14.01 9.53
CA THR A 69 -4.04 -12.78 8.79
C THR A 69 -4.23 -11.63 9.77
N TYR A 70 -4.25 -10.40 9.26
CA TYR A 70 -4.58 -9.24 10.09
C TYR A 70 -5.98 -9.37 10.70
N VAL A 71 -6.92 -9.98 9.98
CA VAL A 71 -8.27 -10.22 10.46
C VAL A 71 -8.30 -11.25 11.60
N THR A 72 -7.52 -12.32 11.55
CA THR A 72 -7.44 -13.31 12.64
C THR A 72 -6.80 -12.74 13.89
N LEU A 73 -5.85 -11.81 13.74
CA LEU A 73 -5.13 -11.20 14.87
C LEU A 73 -5.90 -10.03 15.49
N LEU A 74 -6.55 -9.19 14.67
CA LEU A 74 -7.15 -7.92 15.09
C LEU A 74 -8.67 -7.91 15.00
N GLY A 75 -9.30 -8.90 14.37
CA GLY A 75 -10.70 -8.87 13.98
C GLY A 75 -10.94 -7.97 12.77
N LEU A 76 -12.15 -8.01 12.21
CA LEU A 76 -12.51 -7.19 11.04
C LEU A 76 -12.40 -5.69 11.33
N ASP A 77 -12.94 -5.24 12.45
CA ASP A 77 -12.92 -3.83 12.82
C ASP A 77 -11.51 -3.34 13.13
N GLY A 78 -10.71 -4.15 13.83
CA GLY A 78 -9.31 -3.85 14.11
C GLY A 78 -8.47 -3.78 12.83
N ALA A 79 -8.68 -4.68 11.88
CA ALA A 79 -8.01 -4.67 10.59
C ALA A 79 -8.40 -3.44 9.75
N ARG A 80 -9.68 -3.06 9.74
CA ARG A 80 -10.15 -1.82 9.09
C ARG A 80 -9.52 -0.58 9.70
N ALA A 81 -9.53 -0.48 11.04
CA ALA A 81 -8.90 0.63 11.74
C ALA A 81 -7.40 0.72 11.42
N ARG A 82 -6.71 -0.42 11.35
CA ARG A 82 -5.30 -0.46 10.97
C ARG A 82 -5.09 0.00 9.53
N LEU A 83 -5.95 -0.39 8.62
CA LEU A 83 -5.91 0.06 7.22
C LEU A 83 -6.08 1.57 7.11
N ASP A 84 -7.00 2.16 7.87
CA ASP A 84 -7.22 3.62 7.90
C ASP A 84 -5.96 4.36 8.40
N VAL A 85 -5.30 3.85 9.43
CA VAL A 85 -4.04 4.41 9.94
C VAL A 85 -2.95 4.34 8.86
N VAL A 86 -2.79 3.20 8.20
CA VAL A 86 -1.81 3.03 7.12
C VAL A 86 -2.11 3.95 5.95
N ALA A 87 -3.38 4.14 5.60
CA ALA A 87 -3.81 5.08 4.56
C ALA A 87 -3.42 6.51 4.90
N ALA A 88 -3.65 6.95 6.14
CA ALA A 88 -3.28 8.29 6.60
C ALA A 88 -1.76 8.51 6.61
N GLU A 89 -1.00 7.51 7.07
CA GLU A 89 0.48 7.56 7.03
C GLU A 89 1.02 7.62 5.60
N LEU A 90 0.40 6.87 4.69
CA LEU A 90 0.76 6.86 3.27
C LEU A 90 0.48 8.21 2.62
N ASP A 91 -0.69 8.80 2.86
CA ASP A 91 -1.03 10.13 2.36
C ASP A 91 -0.02 11.18 2.86
N ALA A 92 0.33 11.15 4.15
CA ALA A 92 1.31 12.07 4.72
C ALA A 92 2.70 11.88 4.09
N ALA A 93 3.12 10.64 3.85
CA ALA A 93 4.40 10.33 3.22
C ALA A 93 4.44 10.79 1.75
N LEU A 94 3.35 10.64 1.01
CA LEU A 94 3.23 11.11 -0.37
C LEU A 94 3.24 12.64 -0.46
N LEU A 95 2.53 13.32 0.43
CA LEU A 95 2.53 14.78 0.50
C LEU A 95 3.92 15.33 0.85
N ALA A 96 4.59 14.75 1.81
CA ALA A 96 5.96 15.13 2.19
C ALA A 96 6.94 14.92 1.02
N PHE A 97 6.82 13.81 0.31
CA PHE A 97 7.66 13.50 -0.85
C PHE A 97 7.42 14.49 -2.00
N ALA A 98 6.16 14.83 -2.28
CA ALA A 98 5.80 15.81 -3.30
C ALA A 98 6.28 17.23 -2.93
N ALA A 99 6.15 17.62 -1.67
CA ALA A 99 6.57 18.94 -1.18
C ALA A 99 8.10 19.13 -1.22
N ALA A 100 8.87 18.07 -1.05
CA ALA A 100 10.33 18.09 -1.11
C ALA A 100 10.88 18.25 -2.54
N ARG A 101 10.04 18.12 -3.57
CA ARG A 101 10.43 18.26 -4.98
C ARG A 101 9.82 19.51 -5.58
N PRO A 102 10.63 20.53 -5.88
CA PRO A 102 10.16 21.64 -6.69
C PRO A 102 9.75 21.12 -8.08
N ALA A 103 8.66 21.64 -8.62
CA ALA A 103 8.26 21.34 -9.98
C ALA A 103 9.45 21.58 -10.92
N PRO A 104 9.74 20.68 -11.87
CA PRO A 104 10.84 20.87 -12.78
C PRO A 104 10.62 22.16 -13.56
N ALA A 105 11.58 23.08 -13.43
CA ALA A 105 11.62 24.24 -14.29
C ALA A 105 12.03 23.76 -15.68
N ASN A 106 11.11 23.87 -16.64
CA ASN A 106 11.25 23.63 -18.07
C ASN A 106 11.07 22.20 -18.61
N ASP A 107 10.01 22.07 -19.38
CA ASP A 107 9.81 21.35 -20.67
C ASP A 107 10.27 19.87 -20.84
N ALA A 108 10.81 19.21 -19.87
CA ALA A 108 11.16 17.80 -19.96
C ALA A 108 10.20 16.93 -19.16
N MET A 109 9.20 16.39 -19.80
CA MET A 109 8.13 15.51 -19.30
C MET A 109 7.16 16.19 -18.33
N PRO A 110 5.86 16.00 -18.50
CA PRO A 110 4.88 16.60 -17.60
C PRO A 110 5.14 16.16 -16.16
N ALA A 111 5.29 17.14 -15.28
CA ALA A 111 5.53 16.98 -13.85
C ALA A 111 4.44 16.16 -13.12
N ASN A 112 3.40 15.80 -13.83
CA ASN A 112 2.21 15.14 -13.30
C ASN A 112 2.33 13.63 -13.17
N ASP A 113 3.32 12.99 -13.82
CA ASP A 113 3.22 11.54 -13.99
C ASP A 113 3.72 10.76 -12.78
N ASN A 114 4.77 11.20 -12.12
CA ASN A 114 5.41 10.38 -11.08
C ASN A 114 4.71 10.49 -9.70
N GLY A 115 4.26 11.66 -9.33
CA GLY A 115 3.51 11.87 -8.09
C GLY A 115 2.07 11.40 -8.20
N GLN A 116 1.45 11.63 -9.34
CA GLN A 116 0.07 11.21 -9.59
C GLN A 116 -0.04 9.69 -9.70
N ALA A 117 0.88 9.04 -10.40
CA ALA A 117 0.90 7.58 -10.50
C ALA A 117 1.05 6.89 -9.14
N LEU A 118 1.91 7.41 -8.24
CA LEU A 118 2.03 6.91 -6.88
C LEU A 118 0.76 7.16 -6.06
N ALA A 119 0.15 8.33 -6.21
CA ALA A 119 -1.11 8.65 -5.54
C ALA A 119 -2.25 7.76 -6.04
N ASP A 120 -2.33 7.52 -7.33
CA ASP A 120 -3.33 6.62 -7.94
C ASP A 120 -3.11 5.17 -7.48
N LEU A 121 -1.88 4.70 -7.41
CA LEU A 121 -1.55 3.40 -6.85
C LEU A 121 -1.95 3.31 -5.38
N ALA A 122 -1.73 4.36 -4.59
CA ALA A 122 -2.14 4.41 -3.19
C ALA A 122 -3.66 4.30 -3.05
N VAL A 123 -4.41 5.03 -3.87
CA VAL A 123 -5.87 4.95 -3.91
C VAL A 123 -6.32 3.54 -4.29
N MET A 124 -5.72 2.95 -5.31
CA MET A 124 -6.06 1.59 -5.74
C MET A 124 -5.72 0.54 -4.70
N ALA A 125 -4.54 0.65 -4.08
CA ALA A 125 -4.05 -0.34 -3.14
C ALA A 125 -4.78 -0.31 -1.79
N VAL A 126 -5.17 0.88 -1.33
CA VAL A 126 -5.63 1.08 0.05
C VAL A 126 -7.09 1.53 0.13
N ARG A 127 -7.54 2.43 -0.76
CA ARG A 127 -8.87 3.08 -0.67
C ARG A 127 -9.95 2.44 -1.51
N ARG A 128 -9.62 1.72 -2.57
CA ARG A 128 -10.65 1.15 -3.44
C ARG A 128 -11.32 -0.05 -2.76
N SER A 129 -12.43 0.21 -2.09
CA SER A 129 -13.23 -0.81 -1.39
C SER A 129 -14.41 -1.33 -2.20
N ARG A 130 -14.38 -1.16 -3.51
CA ARG A 130 -15.44 -1.75 -4.37
C ARG A 130 -14.92 -2.07 -5.76
#